data_f78d4139fe036411110c7beea4732343
#
_entry.id   f78d4139fe036411110c7beea4732343
#
_cell.length_a   1.000
_cell.length_b   1.000
_cell.length_c   1.000
_cell.angle_alpha   90.00
_cell.angle_beta   90.00
_cell.angle_gamma   90.00
#
_symmetry.space_group_name_H-M   'P 1'
#
loop_
_entity.id
_entity.type
_entity.pdbx_description
1 polymer ?
#
loop_
_entity_poly.entity_id
_entity_poly.type
_entity_poly.pdbx_seq_one_letter_code
_entity_poly.pdbx_strand_id
1 'polypeptide(L)'
;MKNRRLWTRVLSAFALVAAVIVGSTMSGATSAEAKPAWGWGNGRWSCSGAPVPAGWVITGYDSKGCNFAGSWYQQPVSDGIWTCSGSPVVPGYVIIAHDQRGCNGIGSWRHGLVHDGIWTCSGSPVVQGYVITDHQQSGCGGIGAWRHNVARDGIWTCSGSPVVQGYVITDHLQSGCGGIGAWRHNTARAGLWTCPGSPVPAGFRAAAFQASGCHGIGAWVLVKA
;
A
#
# COMPACT_ATOMS: atom_id res chain seq x y z
N MET A 1 13.34 57.29 -5.77
CA MET A 1 14.74 57.00 -6.15
C MET A 1 14.75 55.63 -6.79
N LYS A 2 14.60 55.51 -8.03
CA LYS A 2 15.45 55.24 -9.21
C LYS A 2 16.72 54.45 -8.87
N ASN A 3 16.79 53.18 -9.28
CA ASN A 3 17.93 52.72 -10.07
C ASN A 3 17.58 51.47 -10.89
N ARG A 4 17.58 51.70 -12.19
CA ARG A 4 17.68 50.75 -13.29
C ARG A 4 19.14 50.28 -13.42
N ARG A 5 19.36 49.08 -13.92
CA ARG A 5 20.43 48.61 -14.87
C ARG A 5 20.61 47.11 -14.72
N LEU A 6 20.91 46.32 -15.68
CA LEU A 6 21.13 46.40 -17.14
C LEU A 6 21.08 44.98 -17.68
N TRP A 7 20.52 44.86 -18.85
CA TRP A 7 20.56 43.66 -19.70
C TRP A 7 22.00 43.44 -20.21
N THR A 8 22.45 42.19 -20.24
CA THR A 8 23.55 41.81 -21.13
C THR A 8 23.19 40.47 -21.80
N ARG A 9 22.89 40.55 -23.07
CA ARG A 9 22.80 39.43 -24.00
C ARG A 9 24.22 38.97 -24.32
N VAL A 10 24.44 37.64 -24.31
CA VAL A 10 25.58 37.04 -25.02
C VAL A 10 25.02 35.90 -25.89
N LEU A 11 25.00 36.18 -27.20
CA LEU A 11 24.89 35.24 -28.29
C LEU A 11 26.31 34.71 -28.60
N SER A 12 26.47 33.44 -28.86
CA SER A 12 27.51 32.75 -29.64
C SER A 12 27.57 31.29 -29.22
N ALA A 13 27.72 30.30 -30.01
CA ALA A 13 27.91 30.05 -31.41
C ALA A 13 27.68 28.56 -31.61
N PHE A 14 27.09 28.16 -32.70
CA PHE A 14 26.97 26.78 -33.14
C PHE A 14 28.37 26.23 -33.49
N ALA A 15 28.74 25.11 -32.89
CA ALA A 15 29.84 24.27 -33.38
C ALA A 15 29.26 22.88 -33.68
N LEU A 16 29.12 22.59 -34.96
CA LEU A 16 28.89 21.26 -35.54
C LEU A 16 30.16 20.43 -35.32
N VAL A 17 30.05 19.35 -34.52
CA VAL A 17 31.07 18.31 -34.51
C VAL A 17 30.49 17.03 -35.06
N ALA A 18 31.00 16.60 -36.21
CA ALA A 18 30.66 15.36 -36.88
C ALA A 18 30.97 14.15 -35.99
N ALA A 19 29.97 13.31 -35.79
CA ALA A 19 30.11 12.06 -35.07
C ALA A 19 30.81 11.02 -35.94
N VAL A 20 31.97 10.58 -35.51
CA VAL A 20 32.63 9.35 -36.00
C VAL A 20 31.94 8.20 -35.28
N ILE A 21 31.20 7.39 -36.02
CA ILE A 21 30.62 6.12 -35.53
C ILE A 21 31.76 5.11 -35.46
N VAL A 22 32.38 4.96 -34.29
CA VAL A 22 33.21 3.81 -33.98
C VAL A 22 32.25 2.73 -33.43
N GLY A 23 32.07 1.68 -34.23
CA GLY A 23 31.32 0.50 -33.83
C GLY A 23 31.96 -0.18 -32.61
N SER A 24 31.43 0.09 -31.44
CA SER A 24 31.72 -0.69 -30.24
C SER A 24 30.87 -1.94 -30.28
N THR A 25 31.48 -3.08 -30.53
CA THR A 25 30.92 -4.40 -30.27
C THR A 25 30.54 -4.46 -28.81
N MET A 26 29.24 -4.44 -28.51
CA MET A 26 28.73 -4.74 -27.19
C MET A 26 29.09 -6.19 -26.89
N SER A 27 30.18 -6.38 -26.16
CA SER A 27 30.48 -7.63 -25.46
C SER A 27 29.31 -7.82 -24.50
N GLY A 28 28.44 -8.79 -24.79
CA GLY A 28 27.37 -9.18 -23.91
C GLY A 28 27.93 -9.46 -22.52
N ALA A 29 27.61 -8.62 -21.56
CA ALA A 29 27.81 -8.96 -20.18
C ALA A 29 26.87 -10.15 -19.91
N THR A 30 27.43 -11.35 -19.98
CA THR A 30 26.79 -12.54 -19.43
C THR A 30 26.56 -12.22 -17.95
N SER A 31 25.29 -12.06 -17.57
CA SER A 31 24.90 -12.04 -16.18
C SER A 31 25.54 -13.25 -15.52
N ALA A 32 26.48 -13.00 -14.61
CA ALA A 32 27.03 -14.05 -13.77
C ALA A 32 25.86 -14.63 -12.98
N GLU A 33 25.36 -15.79 -13.40
CA GLU A 33 24.41 -16.57 -12.61
C GLU A 33 25.10 -16.85 -11.27
N ALA A 34 24.63 -16.21 -10.21
CA ALA A 34 25.06 -16.52 -8.86
C ALA A 34 24.73 -18.00 -8.62
N LYS A 35 25.77 -18.83 -8.41
CA LYS A 35 25.60 -20.24 -8.07
C LYS A 35 24.62 -20.35 -6.92
N PRO A 36 23.54 -21.18 -7.00
CA PRO A 36 22.65 -21.39 -5.90
C PRO A 36 23.41 -22.02 -4.73
N ALA A 37 23.58 -21.26 -3.67
CA ALA A 37 23.93 -21.84 -2.39
C ALA A 37 22.73 -22.67 -1.93
N TRP A 38 22.96 -23.95 -1.71
CA TRP A 38 22.10 -25.00 -1.17
C TRP A 38 20.93 -24.47 -0.34
N GLY A 39 19.73 -24.37 -0.93
CA GLY A 39 18.51 -23.95 -0.27
C GLY A 39 17.33 -24.74 -0.82
N TRP A 40 16.72 -25.52 0.02
CA TRP A 40 15.49 -26.27 -0.24
C TRP A 40 14.34 -25.30 -0.51
N GLY A 41 14.00 -25.05 -1.78
CA GLY A 41 12.85 -24.22 -2.15
C GLY A 41 12.91 -23.77 -3.62
N ASN A 42 11.75 -23.49 -4.20
CA ASN A 42 11.57 -22.96 -5.56
C ASN A 42 12.04 -21.50 -5.73
N GLY A 43 12.99 -21.04 -4.93
CA GLY A 43 13.51 -19.67 -4.93
C GLY A 43 14.82 -19.49 -5.67
N ARG A 44 15.20 -18.24 -5.89
CA ARG A 44 16.45 -17.87 -6.57
C ARG A 44 17.10 -16.64 -5.93
N TRP A 45 18.41 -16.56 -6.01
CA TRP A 45 19.15 -15.33 -5.71
C TRP A 45 19.15 -14.40 -6.93
N SER A 46 19.00 -13.11 -6.68
CA SER A 46 19.10 -12.03 -7.67
C SER A 46 19.88 -10.88 -7.09
N CYS A 47 20.58 -10.10 -7.91
CA CYS A 47 21.28 -8.91 -7.43
C CYS A 47 20.31 -7.84 -6.92
N SER A 48 20.78 -7.02 -5.97
CA SER A 48 20.00 -5.86 -5.48
C SER A 48 19.58 -4.97 -6.64
N GLY A 49 18.32 -4.56 -6.64
CA GLY A 49 17.71 -3.78 -7.74
C GLY A 49 17.07 -4.60 -8.85
N ALA A 50 17.29 -5.92 -8.89
CA ALA A 50 16.56 -6.77 -9.83
C ALA A 50 15.06 -6.81 -9.47
N PRO A 51 14.15 -6.78 -10.46
CA PRO A 51 12.71 -6.81 -10.19
C PRO A 51 12.29 -8.12 -9.53
N VAL A 52 11.36 -8.01 -8.57
CA VAL A 52 10.69 -9.18 -7.97
C VAL A 52 9.53 -9.58 -8.86
N PRO A 53 9.47 -10.83 -9.34
CA PRO A 53 8.36 -11.28 -10.17
C PRO A 53 6.99 -11.16 -9.48
N ALA A 54 5.93 -11.02 -10.24
CA ALA A 54 4.56 -11.04 -9.70
C ALA A 54 4.32 -12.35 -8.93
N GLY A 55 3.73 -12.25 -7.74
CA GLY A 55 3.49 -13.38 -6.86
C GLY A 55 4.72 -13.87 -6.07
N TRP A 56 5.87 -13.20 -6.19
CA TRP A 56 7.08 -13.51 -5.45
C TRP A 56 7.37 -12.48 -4.37
N VAL A 57 8.17 -12.89 -3.39
CA VAL A 57 8.59 -12.09 -2.25
C VAL A 57 10.09 -12.28 -1.98
N ILE A 58 10.67 -11.35 -1.23
CA ILE A 58 12.08 -11.39 -0.83
C ILE A 58 12.15 -12.01 0.58
N THR A 59 12.90 -13.09 0.74
CA THR A 59 12.99 -13.82 2.03
C THR A 59 14.40 -13.95 2.57
N GLY A 60 15.41 -13.49 1.85
CA GLY A 60 16.78 -13.48 2.32
C GLY A 60 17.58 -12.33 1.72
N TYR A 61 18.62 -11.91 2.44
CA TYR A 61 19.55 -10.88 2.03
C TYR A 61 20.99 -11.32 2.29
N ASP A 62 21.85 -11.16 1.29
CA ASP A 62 23.31 -11.32 1.41
C ASP A 62 24.00 -10.05 0.95
N SER A 63 24.65 -9.33 1.87
CA SER A 63 25.38 -8.10 1.58
C SER A 63 26.64 -8.30 0.72
N LYS A 64 27.18 -9.53 0.68
CA LYS A 64 28.36 -9.88 -0.10
C LYS A 64 28.02 -10.41 -1.50
N GLY A 65 26.75 -10.70 -1.76
CA GLY A 65 26.28 -11.16 -3.07
C GLY A 65 26.51 -10.14 -4.18
N CYS A 66 26.54 -10.61 -5.42
CA CYS A 66 26.69 -9.77 -6.61
C CYS A 66 27.90 -8.82 -6.54
N ASN A 67 29.09 -9.35 -6.18
CA ASN A 67 30.32 -8.57 -6.02
C ASN A 67 30.18 -7.41 -5.02
N PHE A 68 29.59 -7.68 -3.86
CA PHE A 68 29.31 -6.71 -2.78
C PHE A 68 28.24 -5.66 -3.10
N ALA A 69 27.50 -5.79 -4.20
CA ALA A 69 26.32 -4.96 -4.49
C ALA A 69 25.09 -5.41 -3.70
N GLY A 70 25.18 -6.55 -3.03
CA GLY A 70 24.06 -7.19 -2.32
C GLY A 70 23.22 -8.09 -3.23
N SER A 71 22.66 -9.13 -2.65
CA SER A 71 21.72 -10.01 -3.34
C SER A 71 20.51 -10.34 -2.47
N TRP A 72 19.39 -10.64 -3.13
CA TRP A 72 18.12 -10.97 -2.51
C TRP A 72 17.70 -12.37 -2.91
N TYR A 73 17.28 -13.17 -1.91
CA TYR A 73 16.65 -14.44 -2.18
C TYR A 73 15.16 -14.21 -2.41
N GLN A 74 14.69 -14.55 -3.60
CA GLN A 74 13.31 -14.39 -4.04
C GLN A 74 12.65 -15.75 -4.17
N GLN A 75 11.39 -15.88 -3.73
CA GLN A 75 10.61 -17.10 -3.86
C GLN A 75 9.10 -16.79 -3.94
N PRO A 76 8.28 -17.74 -4.44
CA PRO A 76 6.83 -17.56 -4.43
C PRO A 76 6.31 -17.29 -3.03
N VAL A 77 5.28 -16.41 -2.93
CA VAL A 77 4.61 -16.14 -1.66
C VAL A 77 3.87 -17.37 -1.15
N SER A 78 3.85 -17.55 0.16
CA SER A 78 3.02 -18.56 0.84
C SER A 78 2.48 -17.99 2.14
N ASP A 79 1.41 -18.58 2.67
CA ASP A 79 0.82 -18.13 3.92
C ASP A 79 1.81 -18.28 5.08
N GLY A 80 1.89 -17.25 5.92
CA GLY A 80 2.78 -17.21 7.07
C GLY A 80 4.27 -16.99 6.76
N ILE A 81 4.64 -16.69 5.52
CA ILE A 81 6.04 -16.50 5.12
C ILE A 81 6.63 -15.22 5.72
N TRP A 82 7.87 -15.32 6.21
CA TRP A 82 8.66 -14.16 6.60
C TRP A 82 9.41 -13.58 5.40
N THR A 83 9.33 -12.27 5.23
CA THR A 83 9.94 -11.53 4.12
C THR A 83 10.88 -10.45 4.67
N CYS A 84 11.89 -10.07 3.91
CA CYS A 84 12.76 -8.94 4.26
C CYS A 84 12.02 -7.60 4.09
N SER A 85 12.43 -6.59 4.85
CA SER A 85 11.97 -5.21 4.61
C SER A 85 12.24 -4.79 3.17
N GLY A 86 11.23 -4.19 2.52
CA GLY A 86 11.28 -3.86 1.10
C GLY A 86 10.73 -4.94 0.16
N SER A 87 10.35 -6.11 0.69
CA SER A 87 9.62 -7.11 -0.10
C SER A 87 8.24 -6.58 -0.53
N PRO A 88 7.78 -6.84 -1.76
CA PRO A 88 6.43 -6.49 -2.16
C PRO A 88 5.40 -7.31 -1.36
N VAL A 89 4.25 -6.69 -1.06
CA VAL A 89 3.09 -7.42 -0.54
C VAL A 89 2.25 -7.87 -1.73
N VAL A 90 2.12 -9.18 -1.88
CA VAL A 90 1.37 -9.79 -2.99
C VAL A 90 -0.14 -9.58 -2.80
N PRO A 91 -0.93 -9.29 -3.86
CA PRO A 91 -2.38 -9.18 -3.75
C PRO A 91 -3.01 -10.38 -3.03
N GLY A 92 -3.93 -10.10 -2.10
CA GLY A 92 -4.55 -11.12 -1.23
C GLY A 92 -3.79 -11.41 0.06
N TYR A 93 -2.56 -10.92 0.20
CA TYR A 93 -1.79 -11.03 1.44
C TYR A 93 -1.78 -9.71 2.21
N VAL A 94 -1.58 -9.83 3.50
CA VAL A 94 -1.46 -8.73 4.47
C VAL A 94 -0.27 -8.96 5.39
N ILE A 95 0.19 -7.91 6.05
CA ILE A 95 1.31 -7.98 6.99
C ILE A 95 0.76 -8.28 8.38
N ILE A 96 1.14 -9.40 8.99
CA ILE A 96 0.59 -9.87 10.28
C ILE A 96 1.58 -9.86 11.44
N ALA A 97 2.86 -9.68 11.19
CA ALA A 97 3.87 -9.54 12.22
C ALA A 97 5.09 -8.77 11.70
N HIS A 98 5.88 -8.24 12.61
CA HIS A 98 7.12 -7.51 12.35
C HIS A 98 8.22 -7.98 13.27
N ASP A 99 9.44 -8.14 12.74
CA ASP A 99 10.67 -8.39 13.51
C ASP A 99 11.77 -7.45 13.01
N GLN A 100 12.20 -6.52 13.88
CA GLN A 100 13.24 -5.54 13.56
C GLN A 100 14.60 -6.18 13.28
N ARG A 101 14.87 -7.36 13.83
CA ARG A 101 16.15 -8.07 13.70
C ARG A 101 16.16 -9.10 12.58
N GLY A 102 15.01 -9.37 11.99
CA GLY A 102 14.87 -10.33 10.90
C GLY A 102 15.68 -9.93 9.65
N CYS A 103 15.83 -10.88 8.75
CA CYS A 103 16.50 -10.68 7.46
C CYS A 103 17.91 -10.06 7.60
N ASN A 104 18.77 -10.66 8.44
CA ASN A 104 20.15 -10.19 8.71
C ASN A 104 20.20 -8.73 9.21
N GLY A 105 19.22 -8.31 10.04
CA GLY A 105 19.21 -7.01 10.71
C GLY A 105 18.56 -5.87 9.92
N ILE A 106 18.08 -6.11 8.71
CA ILE A 106 17.34 -5.09 7.94
C ILE A 106 15.85 -5.04 8.26
N GLY A 107 15.37 -5.95 9.11
CA GLY A 107 13.98 -6.12 9.47
C GLY A 107 13.23 -7.08 8.58
N SER A 108 12.18 -7.67 9.12
CA SER A 108 11.33 -8.59 8.39
C SER A 108 9.85 -8.41 8.73
N TRP A 109 9.02 -8.85 7.80
CA TRP A 109 7.57 -8.82 7.88
C TRP A 109 6.99 -10.21 7.62
N ARG A 110 6.01 -10.61 8.40
CA ARG A 110 5.31 -11.87 8.15
C ARG A 110 4.07 -11.58 7.32
N HIS A 111 3.96 -12.25 6.18
CA HIS A 111 2.79 -12.15 5.30
C HIS A 111 1.81 -13.27 5.62
N GLY A 112 0.53 -12.95 5.68
CA GLY A 112 -0.56 -13.92 5.87
C GLY A 112 -1.64 -13.72 4.82
N LEU A 113 -2.34 -14.78 4.45
CA LEU A 113 -3.55 -14.67 3.61
C LEU A 113 -4.63 -13.89 4.37
N VAL A 114 -5.28 -12.96 3.67
CA VAL A 114 -6.37 -12.19 4.28
C VAL A 114 -7.57 -13.10 4.59
N HIS A 115 -8.15 -12.93 5.75
CA HIS A 115 -9.41 -13.56 6.16
C HIS A 115 -10.19 -12.64 7.10
N ASP A 116 -11.48 -12.91 7.31
CA ASP A 116 -12.34 -12.11 8.18
C ASP A 116 -11.81 -12.07 9.62
N GLY A 117 -11.71 -10.89 10.20
CA GLY A 117 -11.24 -10.68 11.56
C GLY A 117 -9.73 -10.71 11.77
N ILE A 118 -8.91 -10.76 10.69
CA ILE A 118 -7.46 -10.79 10.81
C ILE A 118 -6.90 -9.48 11.39
N TRP A 119 -5.93 -9.60 12.30
CA TRP A 119 -5.13 -8.48 12.76
C TRP A 119 -3.89 -8.30 11.87
N THR A 120 -3.66 -7.06 11.45
CA THR A 120 -2.56 -6.69 10.56
C THR A 120 -1.72 -5.61 11.21
N CYS A 121 -0.44 -5.51 10.84
CA CYS A 121 0.43 -4.42 11.29
C CYS A 121 0.06 -3.10 10.60
N SER A 122 0.37 -1.97 11.26
CA SER A 122 0.30 -0.67 10.63
C SER A 122 1.12 -0.63 9.34
N GLY A 123 0.55 -0.08 8.26
CA GLY A 123 1.15 -0.08 6.93
C GLY A 123 0.81 -1.31 6.07
N SER A 124 0.09 -2.30 6.61
CA SER A 124 -0.46 -3.39 5.80
C SER A 124 -1.50 -2.88 4.80
N PRO A 125 -1.54 -3.37 3.57
CA PRO A 125 -2.60 -3.00 2.63
C PRO A 125 -3.97 -3.51 3.11
N VAL A 126 -5.03 -2.74 2.84
CA VAL A 126 -6.40 -3.21 3.00
C VAL A 126 -6.82 -3.87 1.69
N VAL A 127 -7.08 -5.18 1.73
CA VAL A 127 -7.49 -5.95 0.55
C VAL A 127 -8.90 -5.54 0.12
N GLN A 128 -9.15 -5.56 -1.19
CA GLN A 128 -10.46 -5.23 -1.75
C GLN A 128 -11.59 -6.08 -1.09
N GLY A 129 -12.67 -5.42 -0.70
CA GLY A 129 -13.79 -6.04 0.00
C GLY A 129 -13.65 -6.06 1.52
N TYR A 130 -12.49 -5.68 2.05
CA TYR A 130 -12.26 -5.57 3.49
C TYR A 130 -12.31 -4.12 3.98
N VAL A 131 -12.60 -3.97 5.25
CA VAL A 131 -12.65 -2.70 5.98
C VAL A 131 -11.91 -2.83 7.31
N ILE A 132 -11.49 -1.71 7.87
CA ILE A 132 -10.81 -1.66 9.16
C ILE A 132 -11.85 -1.46 10.26
N THR A 133 -11.92 -2.38 11.22
CA THR A 133 -12.97 -2.36 12.26
C THR A 133 -12.47 -2.13 13.67
N ASP A 134 -11.17 -2.24 13.89
CA ASP A 134 -10.58 -2.06 15.21
C ASP A 134 -9.12 -1.62 15.10
N HIS A 135 -8.59 -1.02 16.18
CA HIS A 135 -7.22 -0.53 16.27
C HIS A 135 -6.62 -0.86 17.62
N GLN A 136 -5.38 -1.33 17.62
CA GLN A 136 -4.59 -1.60 18.82
C GLN A 136 -3.23 -0.91 18.69
N GLN A 137 -3.01 0.15 19.48
CA GLN A 137 -1.79 0.96 19.41
C GLN A 137 -0.51 0.18 19.71
N SER A 138 -0.55 -0.75 20.67
CA SER A 138 0.58 -1.60 21.05
C SER A 138 0.70 -2.89 20.24
N GLY A 139 -0.17 -3.11 19.26
CA GLY A 139 -0.15 -4.30 18.42
C GLY A 139 1.09 -4.37 17.52
N CYS A 140 1.31 -5.54 16.94
CA CYS A 140 2.39 -5.78 15.97
C CYS A 140 3.77 -5.33 16.45
N GLY A 141 4.14 -5.71 17.68
CA GLY A 141 5.45 -5.34 18.24
C GLY A 141 5.61 -3.85 18.58
N GLY A 142 4.52 -3.13 18.81
CA GLY A 142 4.52 -1.71 19.19
C GLY A 142 4.36 -0.73 18.04
N ILE A 143 4.26 -1.19 16.80
CA ILE A 143 4.05 -0.31 15.64
C ILE A 143 2.57 -0.05 15.33
N GLY A 144 1.66 -0.67 16.10
CA GLY A 144 0.23 -0.61 15.93
C GLY A 144 -0.32 -1.73 15.05
N ALA A 145 -1.57 -2.10 15.32
CA ALA A 145 -2.28 -3.11 14.55
C ALA A 145 -3.71 -2.68 14.23
N TRP A 146 -4.21 -3.18 13.12
CA TRP A 146 -5.55 -2.93 12.60
C TRP A 146 -6.28 -4.24 12.35
N ARG A 147 -7.55 -4.31 12.74
CA ARG A 147 -8.37 -5.48 12.46
C ARG A 147 -9.12 -5.30 11.15
N HIS A 148 -8.92 -6.23 10.23
CA HIS A 148 -9.59 -6.25 8.94
C HIS A 148 -10.77 -7.23 8.96
N ASN A 149 -11.93 -6.78 8.54
CA ASN A 149 -13.12 -7.62 8.38
C ASN A 149 -13.70 -7.46 6.98
N VAL A 150 -14.39 -8.48 6.51
CA VAL A 150 -15.18 -8.39 5.28
C VAL A 150 -16.29 -7.35 5.47
N ALA A 151 -16.47 -6.48 4.48
CA ALA A 151 -17.54 -5.49 4.51
C ALA A 151 -18.92 -6.17 4.55
N ARG A 152 -19.80 -5.70 5.42
CA ARG A 152 -21.19 -6.17 5.56
C ARG A 152 -22.10 -5.03 5.98
N ASP A 153 -23.38 -5.19 5.72
CA ASP A 153 -24.38 -4.16 6.04
C ASP A 153 -24.38 -3.84 7.55
N GLY A 154 -24.33 -2.56 7.88
CA GLY A 154 -24.32 -2.08 9.25
C GLY A 154 -23.00 -2.18 10.00
N ILE A 155 -21.88 -2.56 9.33
CA ILE A 155 -20.58 -2.69 10.00
C ILE A 155 -20.03 -1.32 10.44
N TRP A 156 -19.49 -1.26 11.65
CA TRP A 156 -18.71 -0.13 12.12
C TRP A 156 -17.25 -0.27 11.72
N THR A 157 -16.67 0.80 11.20
CA THR A 157 -15.31 0.86 10.71
C THR A 157 -14.56 2.01 11.37
N CYS A 158 -13.24 1.88 11.52
CA CYS A 158 -12.40 2.96 12.03
C CYS A 158 -12.30 4.12 11.02
N SER A 159 -12.07 5.34 11.50
CA SER A 159 -11.73 6.46 10.62
C SER A 159 -10.51 6.12 9.77
N GLY A 160 -10.59 6.42 8.45
CA GLY A 160 -9.57 6.04 7.47
C GLY A 160 -9.78 4.66 6.83
N SER A 161 -10.77 3.88 7.26
CA SER A 161 -11.15 2.66 6.56
C SER A 161 -11.69 2.95 5.15
N PRO A 162 -11.35 2.16 4.13
CA PRO A 162 -11.93 2.33 2.81
C PRO A 162 -13.44 2.04 2.83
N VAL A 163 -14.20 2.76 2.02
CA VAL A 163 -15.60 2.43 1.74
C VAL A 163 -15.64 1.51 0.54
N VAL A 164 -16.07 0.27 0.77
CA VAL A 164 -16.16 -0.74 -0.29
C VAL A 164 -17.23 -0.36 -1.30
N GLN A 165 -17.00 -0.68 -2.57
CA GLN A 165 -17.96 -0.40 -3.65
C GLN A 165 -19.35 -0.94 -3.31
N GLY A 166 -20.38 -0.10 -3.51
CA GLY A 166 -21.76 -0.42 -3.17
C GLY A 166 -22.16 -0.10 -1.73
N TYR A 167 -21.21 0.30 -0.89
CA TYR A 167 -21.48 0.75 0.47
C TYR A 167 -21.46 2.28 0.57
N VAL A 168 -22.12 2.79 1.61
CA VAL A 168 -22.22 4.20 1.94
C VAL A 168 -22.05 4.38 3.45
N ILE A 169 -21.65 5.58 3.87
CA ILE A 169 -21.47 5.93 5.28
C ILE A 169 -22.82 6.49 5.80
N THR A 170 -23.36 5.89 6.84
CA THR A 170 -24.69 6.27 7.35
C THR A 170 -24.69 6.79 8.77
N ASP A 171 -23.59 6.66 9.47
CA ASP A 171 -23.49 7.07 10.87
C ASP A 171 -22.04 7.36 11.25
N HIS A 172 -21.84 8.12 12.32
CA HIS A 172 -20.53 8.51 12.83
C HIS A 172 -20.51 8.44 14.36
N LEU A 173 -19.42 7.90 14.92
CA LEU A 173 -19.19 7.87 16.36
C LEU A 173 -17.78 8.40 16.64
N GLN A 174 -17.67 9.61 17.22
CA GLN A 174 -16.39 10.27 17.46
C GLN A 174 -15.47 9.49 18.40
N SER A 175 -16.02 8.82 19.41
CA SER A 175 -15.25 8.00 20.36
C SER A 175 -15.03 6.55 19.91
N GLY A 176 -15.50 6.17 18.73
CA GLY A 176 -15.34 4.81 18.20
C GLY A 176 -13.90 4.43 17.88
N CYS A 177 -13.65 3.15 17.66
CA CYS A 177 -12.36 2.62 17.24
C CYS A 177 -11.19 3.09 18.12
N GLY A 178 -11.30 2.94 19.45
CA GLY A 178 -10.24 3.35 20.36
C GLY A 178 -10.01 4.87 20.45
N GLY A 179 -11.00 5.68 20.11
CA GLY A 179 -10.94 7.14 20.17
C GLY A 179 -10.52 7.85 18.88
N ILE A 180 -10.21 7.09 17.82
CA ILE A 180 -9.88 7.68 16.51
C ILE A 180 -11.09 7.99 15.62
N GLY A 181 -12.30 7.65 16.11
CA GLY A 181 -13.57 7.78 15.41
C GLY A 181 -13.95 6.54 14.61
N ALA A 182 -15.25 6.36 14.45
CA ALA A 182 -15.80 5.26 13.67
C ALA A 182 -16.94 5.71 12.75
N TRP A 183 -17.10 4.99 11.65
CA TRP A 183 -18.13 5.21 10.65
C TRP A 183 -18.92 3.94 10.43
N ARG A 184 -20.24 4.06 10.30
CA ARG A 184 -21.10 2.93 9.99
C ARG A 184 -21.28 2.81 8.49
N HIS A 185 -20.94 1.66 7.94
CA HIS A 185 -21.12 1.36 6.52
C HIS A 185 -22.37 0.51 6.31
N ASN A 186 -23.21 0.93 5.38
CA ASN A 186 -24.39 0.18 4.95
C ASN A 186 -24.40 0.02 3.43
N THR A 187 -25.02 -1.05 2.96
CA THR A 187 -25.29 -1.24 1.53
C THR A 187 -26.20 -0.11 1.04
N ALA A 188 -25.83 0.49 -0.10
CA ALA A 188 -26.60 1.61 -0.66
C ALA A 188 -28.02 1.19 -1.07
N ARG A 189 -29.02 1.98 -0.67
CA ARG A 189 -30.43 1.83 -1.06
C ARG A 189 -31.13 3.18 -1.06
N ALA A 190 -32.19 3.30 -1.86
CA ALA A 190 -32.99 4.51 -1.90
C ALA A 190 -33.62 4.78 -0.52
N GLY A 191 -33.69 6.05 -0.15
CA GLY A 191 -34.22 6.51 1.14
C GLY A 191 -33.20 6.49 2.28
N LEU A 192 -32.00 5.98 2.07
CA LEU A 192 -30.96 5.94 3.09
C LEU A 192 -30.29 7.32 3.23
N TRP A 193 -30.17 7.79 4.48
CA TRP A 193 -29.43 9.00 4.81
C TRP A 193 -27.94 8.66 4.94
N THR A 194 -27.09 9.45 4.29
CA THR A 194 -25.64 9.25 4.26
C THR A 194 -24.91 10.45 4.81
N CYS A 195 -23.83 10.20 5.56
CA CYS A 195 -22.99 11.24 6.14
C CYS A 195 -22.16 11.96 5.07
N PRO A 196 -21.63 13.17 5.35
CA PRO A 196 -20.67 13.86 4.49
C PRO A 196 -19.45 12.98 4.19
N GLY A 197 -18.94 13.07 2.96
CA GLY A 197 -17.82 12.24 2.51
C GLY A 197 -18.20 10.80 2.12
N SER A 198 -19.46 10.40 2.29
CA SER A 198 -19.93 9.13 1.76
C SER A 198 -19.91 9.13 0.23
N PRO A 199 -19.42 8.05 -0.40
CA PRO A 199 -19.55 7.92 -1.85
C PRO A 199 -21.02 7.81 -2.26
N VAL A 200 -21.33 8.27 -3.47
CA VAL A 200 -22.63 8.04 -4.10
C VAL A 200 -22.45 6.95 -5.15
N PRO A 201 -22.90 5.70 -4.90
CA PRO A 201 -22.71 4.60 -5.84
C PRO A 201 -23.49 4.82 -7.15
N ALA A 202 -23.04 4.16 -8.22
CA ALA A 202 -23.71 4.17 -9.53
C ALA A 202 -25.20 3.77 -9.38
N GLY A 203 -26.09 4.46 -10.10
CA GLY A 203 -27.54 4.28 -10.01
C GLY A 203 -28.22 5.04 -8.86
N PHE A 204 -27.47 5.82 -8.08
CA PHE A 204 -27.99 6.71 -7.04
C PHE A 204 -27.55 8.15 -7.25
N ARG A 205 -28.30 9.07 -6.65
CA ARG A 205 -27.90 10.48 -6.49
C ARG A 205 -28.27 10.98 -5.10
N ALA A 206 -27.53 11.94 -4.59
CA ALA A 206 -27.88 12.68 -3.37
C ALA A 206 -28.99 13.67 -3.69
N ALA A 207 -30.05 13.71 -2.88
CA ALA A 207 -31.21 14.58 -3.12
C ALA A 207 -31.34 15.64 -2.03
N ALA A 208 -32.09 15.37 -0.95
CA ALA A 208 -32.32 16.33 0.12
C ALA A 208 -31.16 16.31 1.13
N PHE A 209 -30.91 17.46 1.76
CA PHE A 209 -29.96 17.65 2.84
C PHE A 209 -30.62 17.94 4.17
N GLN A 210 -30.12 17.33 5.24
CA GLN A 210 -30.54 17.58 6.62
C GLN A 210 -29.35 17.97 7.47
N ALA A 211 -29.27 19.20 7.94
CA ALA A 211 -28.14 19.73 8.70
C ALA A 211 -27.90 19.01 10.03
N SER A 212 -28.96 18.54 10.71
CA SER A 212 -28.88 17.78 11.97
C SER A 212 -28.56 16.29 11.76
N GLY A 213 -28.49 15.81 10.53
CA GLY A 213 -28.21 14.40 10.24
C GLY A 213 -26.77 14.01 10.62
N CYS A 214 -26.48 12.70 10.71
CA CYS A 214 -25.18 12.15 11.02
C CYS A 214 -24.53 12.82 12.26
N HIS A 215 -25.26 12.86 13.39
CA HIS A 215 -24.84 13.52 14.64
C HIS A 215 -24.47 15.00 14.50
N GLY A 216 -25.19 15.74 13.65
CA GLY A 216 -25.02 17.19 13.49
C GLY A 216 -23.96 17.62 12.47
N ILE A 217 -23.30 16.68 11.80
CA ILE A 217 -22.38 17.02 10.72
C ILE A 217 -23.06 17.08 9.33
N GLY A 218 -24.37 16.82 9.29
CA GLY A 218 -25.20 16.84 8.10
C GLY A 218 -25.39 15.46 7.48
N ALA A 219 -26.44 15.30 6.70
CA ALA A 219 -26.69 14.08 5.93
C ALA A 219 -27.42 14.38 4.63
N TRP A 220 -27.27 13.50 3.64
CA TRP A 220 -27.92 13.53 2.35
C TRP A 220 -28.74 12.26 2.15
N VAL A 221 -29.98 12.38 1.67
CA VAL A 221 -30.76 11.19 1.32
C VAL A 221 -30.39 10.70 -0.08
N LEU A 222 -30.15 9.40 -0.22
CA LEU A 222 -29.95 8.74 -1.50
C LEU A 222 -31.31 8.47 -2.17
N VAL A 223 -31.42 8.79 -3.44
CA VAL A 223 -32.53 8.39 -4.29
C VAL A 223 -31.98 7.70 -5.54
N LYS A 224 -32.80 6.92 -6.23
CA LYS A 224 -32.41 6.36 -7.52
C LYS A 224 -32.20 7.50 -8.54
N ALA A 225 -31.13 7.34 -9.33
CA ALA A 225 -30.79 8.28 -10.41
C ALA A 225 -31.75 8.08 -11.59
#